data_f51f9331760c5883824e400f86fcc336
#
_entry.id   f51f9331760c5883824e400f86fcc336
#
_cell.length_a   1.000
_cell.length_b   1.000
_cell.length_c   1.000
_cell.angle_alpha   90.00
_cell.angle_beta   90.00
_cell.angle_gamma   90.00
#
_symmetry.space_group_name_H-M   'P 1'
#
loop_
_entity.id
_entity.type
_entity.pdbx_description
1 polymer ?
#
loop_
_entity_poly.entity_id
_entity_poly.type
_entity_poly.pdbx_seq_one_letter_code
_entity_poly.pdbx_strand_id
1 'polypeptide(L)'
;MIKPAPDSCHLLLDSRFANEEVQKNPYTYNNIREVLSDGALNAATVEHPVTVYIAPGIYWLEDPQSEAVIVREDPKDLYPYGCKVNCANLKLVGLSENPEDVVIAANRGNDHGAKGNYTLFHFSGEQLEMENLTLGNYCCVDLDYALDPAQSVKKRTEAITQAQLADTNADKFHAKNCRFVSRLNLYPVCGAGRSLYEHCHFEQTDDALNGNAVYLDCEFDFYSGMPIYQASGTGAVFLNCTFHCKYPQDGETHAQYFTKVGGQITLIDSSFAGLPDTKVAVLWTKYPSVALKCYQANVTYPEGRFTPPEVADSHTVDIDEKMLAEAYYIRKDGETIYNVYNLLGGKDDWDPLGNGEVIRFAGKTDIPTQLLLESEAFELEAGGSSINIKGKCLTFDGRERKCEIHFKIEGDSADSIEIQRVSEGSCLLQLKDSNIDHETEVVLTAQTKEGLQTGAYVRIHPRKVAAPRLTGNPVICLEGKMLRLSYDFTEAENDCSDIIWYRSRNIREVDKIVTAISQPDQPEKVYALTGDDVGYYIFAQIRPRTNRSEYGEAVQCFYEKAISPEDVETDRIWTDFHNLPLYSHAGNEKGEVGGQA
;
A
#
# COMPACT_ATOMS: atom_id res chain seq x y z
N MET A 1 -4.78 -39.45 10.68
CA MET A 1 -3.45 -39.08 11.22
C MET A 1 -3.16 -39.89 12.47
N ILE A 2 -1.96 -40.49 12.61
CA ILE A 2 -1.56 -41.23 13.81
C ILE A 2 -1.06 -40.21 14.84
N LYS A 3 -1.76 -40.12 15.97
CA LYS A 3 -1.39 -39.25 17.07
C LYS A 3 -0.16 -39.81 17.79
N PRO A 4 0.96 -39.11 17.91
CA PRO A 4 2.08 -39.56 18.74
C PRO A 4 1.72 -39.52 20.21
N ALA A 5 2.44 -40.26 21.04
CA ALA A 5 2.31 -40.15 22.49
C ALA A 5 2.82 -38.76 22.93
N PRO A 6 2.13 -38.06 23.84
CA PRO A 6 2.57 -36.76 24.34
C PRO A 6 3.95 -36.87 25.04
N ASP A 7 4.84 -35.93 24.72
CA ASP A 7 6.15 -35.76 25.35
C ASP A 7 6.55 -34.28 25.32
N SER A 8 7.76 -33.93 25.73
CA SER A 8 8.23 -32.55 25.78
C SER A 8 8.33 -31.84 24.42
N CYS A 9 8.25 -32.58 23.31
CA CYS A 9 8.25 -32.02 21.95
C CYS A 9 6.88 -32.15 21.28
N HIS A 10 5.97 -32.95 21.86
CA HIS A 10 4.65 -33.26 21.31
C HIS A 10 3.57 -33.05 22.37
N LEU A 11 3.01 -31.85 22.41
CA LEU A 11 1.95 -31.47 23.34
C LEU A 11 0.57 -31.84 22.75
N LEU A 12 -0.38 -32.19 23.60
CA LEU A 12 -1.73 -32.53 23.21
C LEU A 12 -2.73 -31.60 23.86
N LEU A 13 -3.55 -30.96 23.03
CA LEU A 13 -4.71 -30.16 23.46
C LEU A 13 -6.01 -30.85 23.08
N ASP A 14 -6.85 -31.14 24.07
CA ASP A 14 -8.19 -31.70 23.87
C ASP A 14 -9.16 -31.17 24.95
N SER A 15 -10.13 -30.34 24.54
CA SER A 15 -11.09 -29.69 25.44
C SER A 15 -12.00 -30.68 26.20
N ARG A 16 -12.03 -31.95 25.81
CA ARG A 16 -12.82 -33.01 26.45
C ARG A 16 -12.11 -33.60 27.65
N PHE A 17 -10.82 -33.35 27.84
CA PHE A 17 -10.09 -33.85 29.02
C PHE A 17 -10.61 -33.18 30.29
N ALA A 18 -10.92 -34.02 31.30
CA ALA A 18 -11.16 -33.49 32.63
C ALA A 18 -9.87 -32.96 33.26
N ASN A 19 -9.97 -31.97 34.14
CA ASN A 19 -8.80 -31.38 34.81
C ASN A 19 -7.96 -32.44 35.57
N GLU A 20 -8.58 -33.49 36.09
CA GLU A 20 -7.86 -34.59 36.73
C GLU A 20 -7.04 -35.44 35.76
N GLU A 21 -7.44 -35.53 34.49
CA GLU A 21 -6.71 -36.25 33.45
C GLU A 21 -5.49 -35.42 33.01
N VAL A 22 -5.69 -34.12 32.84
CA VAL A 22 -4.58 -33.16 32.55
C VAL A 22 -3.52 -33.21 33.65
N GLN A 23 -3.92 -33.21 34.93
CA GLN A 23 -2.97 -33.25 36.06
C GLN A 23 -2.17 -34.57 36.15
N LYS A 24 -2.73 -35.69 35.64
CA LYS A 24 -2.07 -37.01 35.69
C LYS A 24 -1.15 -37.27 34.50
N ASN A 25 -1.37 -36.61 33.39
CA ASN A 25 -0.66 -36.86 32.14
C ASN A 25 0.11 -35.59 31.74
N PRO A 26 1.42 -35.52 31.98
CA PRO A 26 2.22 -34.39 31.54
C PRO A 26 2.09 -34.19 30.01
N TYR A 27 2.23 -32.97 29.57
CA TYR A 27 2.11 -32.58 28.14
C TYR A 27 0.72 -32.76 27.53
N THR A 28 -0.35 -32.91 28.37
CA THR A 28 -1.75 -32.89 27.94
C THR A 28 -2.46 -31.68 28.53
N TYR A 29 -3.34 -31.05 27.75
CA TYR A 29 -4.00 -29.79 28.08
C TYR A 29 -5.45 -29.83 27.64
N ASN A 30 -6.31 -29.09 28.30
CA ASN A 30 -7.68 -28.82 27.88
C ASN A 30 -7.94 -27.33 27.62
N ASN A 31 -6.94 -26.49 27.78
CA ASN A 31 -7.00 -25.04 27.58
C ASN A 31 -5.89 -24.57 26.67
N ILE A 32 -6.24 -23.75 25.65
CA ILE A 32 -5.31 -23.25 24.65
C ILE A 32 -4.24 -22.32 25.25
N ARG A 33 -4.56 -21.49 26.24
CA ARG A 33 -3.59 -20.60 26.88
C ARG A 33 -2.57 -21.37 27.71
N GLU A 34 -3.01 -22.44 28.37
CA GLU A 34 -2.11 -23.26 29.18
C GLU A 34 -1.07 -23.97 28.31
N VAL A 35 -1.50 -24.62 27.19
CA VAL A 35 -0.57 -25.31 26.30
C VAL A 35 0.41 -24.33 25.65
N LEU A 36 -0.05 -23.14 25.25
CA LEU A 36 0.81 -22.12 24.63
C LEU A 36 1.70 -21.36 25.63
N SER A 37 1.52 -21.59 26.93
CA SER A 37 2.37 -21.06 28.01
C SER A 37 3.29 -22.13 28.61
N ASP A 38 3.27 -23.36 28.06
CA ASP A 38 4.10 -24.44 28.59
C ASP A 38 5.59 -24.17 28.45
N GLY A 39 6.33 -24.54 29.50
CA GLY A 39 7.80 -24.39 29.54
C GLY A 39 8.53 -25.19 28.44
N ALA A 40 7.89 -26.23 27.88
CA ALA A 40 8.42 -26.99 26.74
C ALA A 40 8.65 -26.12 25.50
N LEU A 41 7.81 -25.08 25.28
CA LEU A 41 7.97 -24.15 24.16
C LEU A 41 9.33 -23.43 24.21
N ASN A 42 9.85 -23.16 25.42
CA ASN A 42 11.16 -22.51 25.59
C ASN A 42 12.34 -23.43 25.26
N ALA A 43 12.11 -24.74 25.17
CA ALA A 43 13.12 -25.72 24.80
C ALA A 43 13.22 -25.95 23.29
N ALA A 44 12.28 -25.40 22.50
CA ALA A 44 12.31 -25.49 21.04
C ALA A 44 13.57 -24.83 20.48
N THR A 45 14.14 -25.45 19.44
CA THR A 45 15.18 -24.85 18.59
C THR A 45 14.71 -24.88 17.14
N VAL A 46 15.45 -24.25 16.25
CA VAL A 46 15.14 -24.27 14.81
C VAL A 46 15.05 -25.69 14.27
N GLU A 47 15.97 -26.58 14.72
CA GLU A 47 16.05 -27.97 14.26
C GLU A 47 15.10 -28.90 15.04
N HIS A 48 14.66 -28.51 16.23
CA HIS A 48 13.81 -29.33 17.10
C HIS A 48 12.54 -28.56 17.46
N PRO A 49 11.48 -28.63 16.60
CA PRO A 49 10.21 -27.95 16.85
C PRO A 49 9.46 -28.55 18.04
N VAL A 50 8.65 -27.71 18.68
CA VAL A 50 7.58 -28.19 19.53
C VAL A 50 6.28 -28.23 18.73
N THR A 51 5.61 -29.35 18.73
CA THR A 51 4.33 -29.56 18.04
C THR A 51 3.19 -29.65 19.04
N VAL A 52 2.17 -28.83 18.86
CA VAL A 52 0.91 -28.89 19.59
C VAL A 52 -0.11 -29.57 18.71
N TYR A 53 -0.52 -30.79 19.06
CA TYR A 53 -1.61 -31.50 18.42
C TYR A 53 -2.94 -31.09 19.07
N ILE A 54 -3.89 -30.68 18.24
CA ILE A 54 -5.16 -30.11 18.69
C ILE A 54 -6.29 -30.99 18.22
N ALA A 55 -7.03 -31.60 19.19
CA ALA A 55 -8.18 -32.43 18.89
C ALA A 55 -9.36 -31.58 18.34
N PRO A 56 -10.33 -32.22 17.63
CA PRO A 56 -11.56 -31.53 17.23
C PRO A 56 -12.27 -30.87 18.42
N GLY A 57 -12.61 -29.58 18.26
CA GLY A 57 -13.23 -28.77 19.30
C GLY A 57 -13.05 -27.26 19.02
N ILE A 58 -13.70 -26.43 19.83
CA ILE A 58 -13.57 -24.99 19.84
C ILE A 58 -12.73 -24.58 21.05
N TYR A 59 -11.64 -23.84 20.81
CA TYR A 59 -10.68 -23.38 21.81
C TYR A 59 -10.70 -21.87 21.90
N TRP A 60 -11.53 -21.34 22.82
CA TRP A 60 -11.65 -19.92 23.04
C TRP A 60 -10.46 -19.37 23.82
N LEU A 61 -9.88 -18.26 23.35
CA LEU A 61 -8.87 -17.52 24.10
C LEU A 61 -9.46 -16.80 25.31
N GLU A 62 -10.63 -16.24 25.17
CA GLU A 62 -11.43 -15.63 26.23
C GLU A 62 -12.82 -16.25 26.25
N ASP A 63 -13.47 -16.25 27.42
CA ASP A 63 -14.87 -16.60 27.51
C ASP A 63 -15.70 -15.73 26.53
N PRO A 64 -16.37 -16.34 25.53
CA PRO A 64 -17.12 -15.62 24.53
C PRO A 64 -18.29 -14.81 25.10
N GLN A 65 -18.79 -15.17 26.29
CA GLN A 65 -19.87 -14.46 26.98
C GLN A 65 -19.38 -13.34 27.91
N SER A 66 -18.07 -13.23 28.15
CA SER A 66 -17.52 -12.21 29.03
C SER A 66 -17.66 -10.81 28.45
N GLU A 67 -18.11 -9.85 29.27
CA GLU A 67 -18.16 -8.42 28.97
C GLU A 67 -16.84 -7.69 29.29
N ALA A 68 -15.82 -8.39 29.74
CA ALA A 68 -14.50 -7.80 30.01
C ALA A 68 -13.90 -7.20 28.75
N VAL A 69 -13.35 -5.99 28.89
CA VAL A 69 -12.69 -5.25 27.80
C VAL A 69 -11.20 -5.52 27.86
N ILE A 70 -10.66 -6.11 26.81
CA ILE A 70 -9.22 -6.37 26.68
C ILE A 70 -8.50 -5.08 26.29
N VAL A 71 -7.40 -4.80 26.97
CA VAL A 71 -6.53 -3.65 26.71
C VAL A 71 -5.09 -4.14 26.49
N ARG A 72 -4.26 -3.30 25.92
CA ARG A 72 -2.83 -3.59 25.80
C ARG A 72 -2.22 -3.78 27.20
N GLU A 73 -1.53 -4.89 27.43
CA GLU A 73 -0.84 -5.18 28.68
C GLU A 73 0.44 -4.35 28.83
N ASP A 74 1.23 -4.24 27.75
CA ASP A 74 2.41 -3.38 27.69
C ASP A 74 2.12 -2.19 26.76
N PRO A 75 2.39 -0.94 27.15
CA PRO A 75 2.28 0.24 26.29
C PRO A 75 3.09 0.15 24.99
N LYS A 76 4.12 -0.71 24.93
CA LYS A 76 4.92 -0.96 23.74
C LYS A 76 4.26 -1.91 22.75
N ASP A 77 3.25 -2.66 23.19
CA ASP A 77 2.52 -3.55 22.30
C ASP A 77 1.83 -2.75 21.20
N LEU A 78 1.84 -3.30 20.00
CA LEU A 78 1.15 -2.69 18.87
C LEU A 78 -0.37 -2.78 19.06
N TYR A 79 -0.83 -3.94 19.56
CA TYR A 79 -2.24 -4.29 19.73
C TYR A 79 -2.56 -4.83 21.13
N PRO A 80 -3.85 -4.85 21.54
CA PRO A 80 -4.29 -5.71 22.63
C PRO A 80 -4.28 -7.16 22.15
N TYR A 81 -3.33 -7.95 22.62
CA TYR A 81 -3.17 -9.36 22.25
C TYR A 81 -4.00 -10.28 23.16
N GLY A 82 -4.61 -11.31 22.55
CA GLY A 82 -5.22 -12.39 23.29
C GLY A 82 -4.17 -13.28 23.96
N CYS A 83 -3.10 -13.64 23.23
CA CYS A 83 -1.98 -14.41 23.76
C CYS A 83 -0.68 -14.07 23.02
N LYS A 84 0.41 -13.94 23.77
CA LYS A 84 1.76 -13.83 23.20
C LYS A 84 2.48 -15.16 23.39
N VAL A 85 3.01 -15.71 22.30
CA VAL A 85 3.67 -17.01 22.28
C VAL A 85 5.12 -16.82 21.82
N ASN A 86 6.05 -17.30 22.63
CA ASN A 86 7.46 -17.29 22.29
C ASN A 86 7.97 -18.73 22.14
N CYS A 87 8.33 -19.09 20.91
CA CYS A 87 8.82 -20.43 20.59
C CYS A 87 9.67 -20.38 19.35
N ALA A 88 10.92 -20.87 19.41
CA ALA A 88 11.85 -20.79 18.29
C ALA A 88 11.33 -21.48 17.03
N ASN A 89 10.65 -22.62 17.16
CA ASN A 89 10.00 -23.34 16.08
C ASN A 89 8.73 -24.03 16.61
N LEU A 90 7.56 -23.47 16.27
CA LEU A 90 6.26 -23.94 16.73
C LEU A 90 5.46 -24.54 15.58
N LYS A 91 4.86 -25.71 15.84
CA LYS A 91 3.88 -26.34 14.94
C LYS A 91 2.54 -26.51 15.65
N LEU A 92 1.46 -25.97 15.07
CA LEU A 92 0.09 -26.18 15.53
C LEU A 92 -0.61 -27.09 14.52
N VAL A 93 -1.03 -28.29 14.96
CA VAL A 93 -1.55 -29.33 14.06
C VAL A 93 -2.92 -29.79 14.53
N GLY A 94 -3.96 -29.49 13.77
CA GLY A 94 -5.30 -30.04 13.98
C GLY A 94 -5.34 -31.55 13.68
N LEU A 95 -6.01 -32.29 14.54
CA LEU A 95 -6.19 -33.77 14.42
C LEU A 95 -7.44 -34.14 13.60
N SER A 96 -7.81 -33.32 12.65
CA SER A 96 -8.82 -33.58 11.62
C SER A 96 -8.30 -33.14 10.27
N GLU A 97 -8.72 -33.78 9.18
CA GLU A 97 -8.43 -33.32 7.81
C GLU A 97 -9.34 -32.15 7.42
N ASN A 98 -10.48 -31.98 8.10
CA ASN A 98 -11.36 -30.83 7.94
C ASN A 98 -10.94 -29.72 8.94
N PRO A 99 -10.40 -28.58 8.48
CA PRO A 99 -9.95 -27.52 9.37
C PRO A 99 -11.08 -26.87 10.19
N GLU A 100 -12.34 -27.02 9.78
CA GLU A 100 -13.49 -26.52 10.53
C GLU A 100 -13.80 -27.32 11.80
N ASP A 101 -13.23 -28.51 11.93
CA ASP A 101 -13.39 -29.34 13.12
C ASP A 101 -12.50 -28.85 14.30
N VAL A 102 -11.43 -28.08 14.00
CA VAL A 102 -10.46 -27.60 14.99
C VAL A 102 -10.40 -26.10 14.95
N VAL A 103 -11.09 -25.44 15.88
CA VAL A 103 -11.27 -23.99 15.85
C VAL A 103 -10.58 -23.32 17.03
N ILE A 104 -9.59 -22.49 16.79
CA ILE A 104 -9.04 -21.56 17.77
C ILE A 104 -9.75 -20.22 17.58
N ALA A 105 -10.41 -19.74 18.64
CA ALA A 105 -11.41 -18.70 18.53
C ALA A 105 -11.22 -17.53 19.50
N ALA A 106 -11.61 -16.34 19.05
CA ALA A 106 -11.93 -15.19 19.89
C ALA A 106 -13.17 -14.48 19.33
N ASN A 107 -13.76 -13.58 20.10
CA ASN A 107 -14.84 -12.71 19.65
C ASN A 107 -14.68 -11.27 20.16
N ARG A 108 -13.50 -10.72 19.97
CA ARG A 108 -13.13 -9.36 20.40
C ARG A 108 -12.70 -8.52 19.20
N GLY A 109 -13.11 -7.25 19.19
CA GLY A 109 -12.69 -6.30 18.19
C GLY A 109 -12.62 -4.89 18.76
N ASN A 110 -12.12 -3.95 17.98
CA ASN A 110 -12.00 -2.55 18.39
C ASN A 110 -13.37 -1.99 18.82
N ASP A 111 -13.45 -1.48 20.06
CA ASP A 111 -14.66 -1.00 20.73
C ASP A 111 -15.77 -2.05 20.97
N HIS A 112 -15.48 -3.32 20.66
CA HIS A 112 -16.35 -4.46 20.92
C HIS A 112 -15.60 -5.54 21.70
N GLY A 113 -15.46 -5.33 23.00
CA GLY A 113 -14.73 -6.21 23.92
C GLY A 113 -13.22 -6.02 23.93
N ALA A 114 -12.69 -5.04 23.20
CA ALA A 114 -11.28 -4.61 23.28
C ALA A 114 -11.12 -3.11 23.03
N LYS A 115 -10.00 -2.53 23.46
CA LYS A 115 -9.58 -1.16 23.14
C LYS A 115 -8.44 -1.19 22.13
N GLY A 116 -8.77 -0.91 20.85
CA GLY A 116 -7.86 -1.01 19.71
C GLY A 116 -8.05 -2.33 18.94
N ASN A 117 -7.20 -2.55 17.92
CA ASN A 117 -7.28 -3.69 17.02
C ASN A 117 -6.92 -4.98 17.77
N TYR A 118 -7.91 -5.63 18.37
CA TYR A 118 -7.66 -6.90 19.07
C TYR A 118 -7.08 -7.93 18.12
N THR A 119 -5.95 -8.54 18.52
CA THR A 119 -5.22 -9.56 17.79
C THR A 119 -5.13 -10.84 18.64
N LEU A 120 -5.58 -11.98 18.12
CA LEU A 120 -5.59 -13.21 18.90
C LEU A 120 -4.20 -13.57 19.39
N PHE A 121 -3.22 -13.55 18.47
CA PHE A 121 -1.86 -13.99 18.78
C PHE A 121 -0.79 -13.01 18.32
N HIS A 122 0.27 -12.92 19.11
CA HIS A 122 1.59 -12.52 18.67
C HIS A 122 2.54 -13.70 18.83
N PHE A 123 3.09 -14.18 17.71
CA PHE A 123 4.09 -15.26 17.72
C PHE A 123 5.49 -14.69 17.57
N SER A 124 6.38 -15.07 18.50
CA SER A 124 7.81 -14.72 18.44
C SER A 124 8.64 -15.98 18.26
N GLY A 125 9.57 -15.97 17.30
CA GLY A 125 10.44 -17.12 17.03
C GLY A 125 11.11 -17.03 15.67
N GLU A 126 11.61 -18.15 15.19
CA GLU A 126 12.28 -18.27 13.90
C GLU A 126 11.36 -18.88 12.83
N GLN A 127 10.52 -19.86 13.24
CA GLN A 127 9.63 -20.60 12.37
C GLN A 127 8.29 -20.90 13.02
N LEU A 128 7.22 -20.75 12.25
CA LEU A 128 5.86 -21.07 12.66
C LEU A 128 5.17 -21.90 11.56
N GLU A 129 4.57 -23.02 11.96
CA GLU A 129 3.76 -23.86 11.06
C GLU A 129 2.36 -24.04 11.63
N MET A 130 1.34 -24.05 10.76
CA MET A 130 -0.04 -24.33 11.09
C MET A 130 -0.61 -25.32 10.09
N GLU A 131 -1.30 -26.36 10.57
CA GLU A 131 -1.88 -27.37 9.69
C GLU A 131 -3.26 -27.80 10.19
N ASN A 132 -4.23 -27.93 9.29
CA ASN A 132 -5.56 -28.51 9.53
C ASN A 132 -6.35 -27.85 10.67
N LEU A 133 -6.40 -26.53 10.72
CA LEU A 133 -7.14 -25.81 11.76
C LEU A 133 -7.75 -24.51 11.23
N THR A 134 -8.76 -24.03 11.95
CA THR A 134 -9.34 -22.70 11.77
C THR A 134 -8.81 -21.74 12.84
N LEU A 135 -8.28 -20.60 12.42
CA LEU A 135 -8.02 -19.46 13.26
C LEU A 135 -9.10 -18.40 12.98
N GLY A 136 -9.93 -18.09 13.98
CA GLY A 136 -11.10 -17.25 13.77
C GLY A 136 -11.34 -16.17 14.82
N ASN A 137 -11.71 -14.97 14.34
CA ASN A 137 -12.24 -13.94 15.21
C ASN A 137 -13.71 -13.68 14.86
N TYR A 138 -14.58 -14.13 15.74
CA TYR A 138 -16.03 -14.13 15.59
C TYR A 138 -16.68 -12.88 16.22
N CYS A 139 -15.99 -11.76 16.22
CA CYS A 139 -16.57 -10.52 16.72
C CYS A 139 -17.73 -10.03 15.84
N CYS A 140 -17.56 -10.07 14.52
CA CYS A 140 -18.57 -9.64 13.54
C CYS A 140 -18.94 -10.75 12.52
N VAL A 141 -18.64 -12.00 12.84
CA VAL A 141 -18.98 -13.20 12.05
C VAL A 141 -19.57 -14.26 13.00
N ASP A 142 -20.59 -14.96 12.57
CA ASP A 142 -21.13 -16.10 13.33
C ASP A 142 -20.14 -17.28 13.29
N LEU A 143 -20.00 -17.99 14.40
CA LEU A 143 -19.34 -19.29 14.44
C LEU A 143 -20.41 -20.39 14.34
N ASP A 144 -20.49 -21.03 13.21
CA ASP A 144 -21.33 -22.20 12.98
C ASP A 144 -20.46 -23.46 13.06
N TYR A 145 -20.65 -24.27 14.13
CA TYR A 145 -19.81 -25.44 14.37
C TYR A 145 -20.59 -26.73 14.04
N ALA A 146 -20.23 -27.35 12.92
CA ALA A 146 -20.99 -28.48 12.37
C ALA A 146 -20.93 -29.76 13.22
N LEU A 147 -19.80 -30.03 13.90
CA LEU A 147 -19.64 -31.22 14.75
C LEU A 147 -20.54 -31.18 15.98
N ASP A 148 -20.84 -30.02 16.52
CA ASP A 148 -21.75 -29.81 17.63
C ASP A 148 -22.42 -28.44 17.50
N PRO A 149 -23.58 -28.36 16.85
CA PRO A 149 -24.31 -27.11 16.66
C PRO A 149 -24.68 -26.36 17.96
N ALA A 150 -24.68 -27.05 19.12
CA ALA A 150 -24.93 -26.42 20.41
C ALA A 150 -23.76 -25.53 20.86
N GLN A 151 -22.58 -25.72 20.30
CA GLN A 151 -21.41 -24.87 20.52
C GLN A 151 -21.28 -23.70 19.51
N SER A 152 -22.21 -23.61 18.57
CA SER A 152 -22.26 -22.46 17.65
C SER A 152 -22.54 -21.16 18.42
N VAL A 153 -21.84 -20.07 18.05
CA VAL A 153 -21.93 -18.79 18.77
C VAL A 153 -22.23 -17.66 17.76
N LYS A 154 -23.22 -16.84 18.10
CA LYS A 154 -23.53 -15.66 17.32
C LYS A 154 -22.45 -14.59 17.50
N LYS A 155 -22.20 -13.82 16.45
CA LYS A 155 -21.28 -12.68 16.47
C LYS A 155 -21.62 -11.71 17.60
N ARG A 156 -20.60 -11.07 18.14
CA ARG A 156 -20.76 -10.10 19.22
C ARG A 156 -21.43 -8.80 18.75
N THR A 157 -21.21 -8.40 17.51
CA THR A 157 -21.74 -7.17 16.93
C THR A 157 -22.08 -7.32 15.46
N GLU A 158 -23.07 -6.54 15.00
CA GLU A 158 -23.37 -6.37 13.57
C GLU A 158 -22.40 -5.42 12.88
N ALA A 159 -21.71 -4.57 13.65
CA ALA A 159 -20.75 -3.63 13.09
C ALA A 159 -19.50 -4.35 12.58
N ILE A 160 -19.07 -4.02 11.38
CA ILE A 160 -17.77 -4.46 10.87
C ILE A 160 -16.68 -3.72 11.67
N THR A 161 -15.90 -4.46 12.43
CA THR A 161 -14.88 -3.92 13.33
C THR A 161 -13.54 -4.61 13.11
N GLN A 162 -12.47 -3.91 13.47
CA GLN A 162 -11.11 -4.44 13.39
C GLN A 162 -10.92 -5.55 14.41
N ALA A 163 -10.79 -6.77 13.92
CA ALA A 163 -10.74 -8.02 14.67
C ALA A 163 -9.71 -8.94 14.02
N GLN A 164 -8.46 -8.81 14.44
CA GLN A 164 -7.30 -9.43 13.80
C GLN A 164 -7.04 -10.84 14.34
N LEU A 165 -6.37 -11.69 13.54
CA LEU A 165 -6.01 -13.03 13.94
C LEU A 165 -4.62 -13.11 14.54
N ALA A 166 -3.56 -12.81 13.78
CA ALA A 166 -2.22 -12.95 14.30
C ALA A 166 -1.18 -12.09 13.57
N ASP A 167 -0.13 -11.74 14.29
CA ASP A 167 1.12 -11.28 13.73
C ASP A 167 2.30 -12.12 14.23
N THR A 168 3.45 -11.98 13.57
CA THR A 168 4.67 -12.67 13.93
C THR A 168 5.90 -11.88 13.53
N ASN A 169 7.00 -12.13 14.21
CA ASN A 169 8.36 -11.71 13.80
C ASN A 169 9.22 -12.87 13.29
N ALA A 170 8.62 -14.06 13.07
CA ALA A 170 9.33 -15.20 12.50
C ALA A 170 9.83 -14.90 11.09
N ASP A 171 10.96 -15.51 10.69
CA ASP A 171 11.39 -15.46 9.30
C ASP A 171 10.48 -16.33 8.42
N LYS A 172 10.13 -17.53 8.90
CA LYS A 172 9.42 -18.56 8.11
C LYS A 172 8.05 -18.84 8.68
N PHE A 173 7.04 -18.69 7.86
CA PHE A 173 5.68 -19.10 8.18
C PHE A 173 5.09 -20.00 7.10
N HIS A 174 4.54 -21.14 7.49
CA HIS A 174 3.82 -22.05 6.59
C HIS A 174 2.48 -22.45 7.19
N ALA A 175 1.40 -22.12 6.50
CA ALA A 175 0.06 -22.61 6.81
C ALA A 175 -0.39 -23.60 5.73
N LYS A 176 -0.87 -24.78 6.15
CA LYS A 176 -1.38 -25.81 5.26
C LYS A 176 -2.77 -26.25 5.66
N ASN A 177 -3.70 -26.25 4.71
CA ASN A 177 -5.10 -26.64 4.93
C ASN A 177 -5.71 -25.93 6.16
N CYS A 178 -5.53 -24.60 6.22
CA CYS A 178 -6.04 -23.77 7.31
C CYS A 178 -7.16 -22.86 6.83
N ARG A 179 -8.04 -22.48 7.75
CA ARG A 179 -9.08 -21.51 7.51
C ARG A 179 -8.86 -20.27 8.39
N PHE A 180 -8.91 -19.09 7.78
CA PHE A 180 -8.74 -17.80 8.44
C PHE A 180 -10.02 -16.99 8.33
N VAL A 181 -10.68 -16.72 9.46
CA VAL A 181 -12.02 -16.14 9.51
C VAL A 181 -12.03 -14.85 10.33
N SER A 182 -12.41 -13.78 9.71
CA SER A 182 -12.75 -12.51 10.33
C SER A 182 -13.44 -11.64 9.28
N ARG A 183 -13.42 -10.32 9.43
CA ARG A 183 -13.86 -9.37 8.39
C ARG A 183 -12.79 -8.29 8.22
N LEU A 184 -12.91 -7.16 8.87
CA LEU A 184 -11.99 -6.05 8.73
C LEU A 184 -10.64 -6.35 9.39
N ASN A 185 -9.56 -6.15 8.65
CA ASN A 185 -8.19 -6.40 9.09
C ASN A 185 -8.01 -7.86 9.57
N LEU A 186 -8.28 -8.83 8.71
CA LEU A 186 -8.13 -10.26 9.03
C LEU A 186 -6.78 -10.59 9.66
N TYR A 187 -5.69 -10.14 9.04
CA TYR A 187 -4.33 -10.30 9.55
C TYR A 187 -3.95 -11.76 9.82
N PRO A 188 -3.93 -12.64 8.79
CA PRO A 188 -3.72 -14.08 8.97
C PRO A 188 -2.24 -14.38 9.15
N VAL A 189 -1.69 -14.17 10.35
CA VAL A 189 -0.26 -14.31 10.67
C VAL A 189 0.62 -13.43 9.78
N CYS A 190 0.40 -12.12 9.84
CA CYS A 190 1.21 -11.15 9.10
C CYS A 190 2.55 -10.85 9.78
N GLY A 191 3.51 -10.35 8.99
CA GLY A 191 4.81 -9.88 9.50
C GLY A 191 5.98 -10.84 9.34
N ALA A 192 5.74 -12.10 8.96
CA ALA A 192 6.82 -13.04 8.67
C ALA A 192 7.70 -12.55 7.51
N GLY A 193 8.99 -12.85 7.55
CA GLY A 193 9.92 -12.55 6.47
C GLY A 193 9.57 -13.29 5.19
N ARG A 194 9.20 -14.56 5.31
CA ARG A 194 8.77 -15.45 4.21
C ARG A 194 7.51 -16.21 4.63
N SER A 195 6.45 -16.16 3.81
CA SER A 195 5.18 -16.80 4.13
C SER A 195 4.67 -17.64 2.97
N LEU A 196 4.26 -18.88 3.27
CA LEU A 196 3.52 -19.76 2.39
C LEU A 196 2.16 -20.09 3.02
N TYR A 197 1.10 -19.87 2.26
CA TYR A 197 -0.22 -20.41 2.54
C TYR A 197 -0.55 -21.44 1.47
N GLU A 198 -0.79 -22.68 1.86
CA GLU A 198 -1.06 -23.82 0.99
C GLU A 198 -2.45 -24.40 1.30
N HIS A 199 -3.32 -24.52 0.31
CA HIS A 199 -4.71 -25.00 0.45
C HIS A 199 -5.50 -24.30 1.57
N CYS A 200 -5.31 -23.00 1.73
CA CYS A 200 -5.96 -22.22 2.78
C CYS A 200 -7.21 -21.48 2.28
N HIS A 201 -8.15 -21.24 3.19
CA HIS A 201 -9.36 -20.47 2.93
C HIS A 201 -9.37 -19.18 3.77
N PHE A 202 -9.74 -18.05 3.14
CA PHE A 202 -9.74 -16.74 3.79
C PHE A 202 -11.11 -16.07 3.65
N GLU A 203 -11.70 -15.64 4.78
CA GLU A 203 -12.88 -14.78 4.80
C GLU A 203 -12.52 -13.39 5.27
N GLN A 204 -12.74 -12.37 4.45
CA GLN A 204 -12.18 -11.05 4.70
C GLN A 204 -12.96 -9.91 4.06
N THR A 205 -12.65 -8.69 4.50
CA THR A 205 -13.06 -7.44 3.86
C THR A 205 -11.81 -6.67 3.40
N ASP A 206 -11.41 -5.65 4.13
CA ASP A 206 -10.42 -4.64 3.80
C ASP A 206 -9.14 -4.80 4.63
N ASP A 207 -7.99 -4.38 4.11
CA ASP A 207 -6.68 -4.37 4.78
C ASP A 207 -6.31 -5.71 5.48
N ALA A 208 -6.64 -6.83 4.85
CA ALA A 208 -6.77 -8.12 5.51
C ALA A 208 -5.58 -9.06 5.32
N LEU A 209 -4.99 -9.12 4.12
CA LEU A 209 -4.01 -10.13 3.76
C LEU A 209 -2.56 -9.66 3.88
N ASN A 210 -1.66 -10.64 3.97
CA ASN A 210 -0.23 -10.39 3.91
C ASN A 210 0.20 -10.01 2.48
N GLY A 211 0.82 -8.84 2.32
CA GLY A 211 1.21 -8.27 1.03
C GLY A 211 2.57 -8.74 0.50
N ASN A 212 3.25 -9.68 1.17
CA ASN A 212 4.54 -10.24 0.75
C ASN A 212 4.57 -11.78 0.89
N ALA A 213 3.46 -12.45 0.63
CA ALA A 213 3.30 -13.88 0.80
C ALA A 213 3.13 -14.61 -0.54
N VAL A 214 3.36 -15.92 -0.52
CA VAL A 214 2.97 -16.86 -1.57
C VAL A 214 1.71 -17.60 -1.11
N TYR A 215 0.68 -17.54 -1.94
CA TYR A 215 -0.58 -18.24 -1.76
C TYR A 215 -0.69 -19.32 -2.85
N LEU A 216 -0.77 -20.58 -2.44
CA LEU A 216 -0.84 -21.73 -3.33
C LEU A 216 -2.14 -22.52 -3.08
N ASP A 217 -2.91 -22.77 -4.13
CA ASP A 217 -4.18 -23.54 -4.07
C ASP A 217 -5.15 -22.97 -3.02
N CYS A 218 -5.21 -21.64 -2.86
CA CYS A 218 -6.00 -20.98 -1.83
C CYS A 218 -7.33 -20.45 -2.37
N GLU A 219 -8.32 -20.36 -1.48
CA GLU A 219 -9.62 -19.77 -1.74
C GLU A 219 -9.84 -18.50 -0.91
N PHE A 220 -10.41 -17.48 -1.54
CA PHE A 220 -10.63 -16.17 -0.92
C PHE A 220 -12.09 -15.75 -1.07
N ASP A 221 -12.79 -15.52 0.03
CA ASP A 221 -14.08 -14.87 0.07
C ASP A 221 -13.89 -13.37 0.29
N PHE A 222 -14.04 -12.57 -0.78
CA PHE A 222 -13.93 -11.12 -0.75
C PHE A 222 -15.28 -10.47 -0.48
N TYR A 223 -15.44 -9.86 0.68
CA TYR A 223 -16.64 -9.11 1.07
C TYR A 223 -16.53 -7.62 0.81
N SER A 224 -15.33 -7.13 0.48
CA SER A 224 -15.06 -5.78 -0.02
C SER A 224 -13.76 -5.73 -0.83
N GLY A 225 -13.45 -4.61 -1.44
CA GLY A 225 -12.58 -4.50 -2.59
C GLY A 225 -11.15 -4.03 -2.34
N MET A 226 -10.50 -4.28 -1.20
CA MET A 226 -9.08 -3.93 -0.99
C MET A 226 -8.43 -4.87 0.03
N PRO A 227 -8.22 -6.16 -0.31
CA PRO A 227 -7.79 -7.17 0.65
C PRO A 227 -6.39 -6.96 1.21
N ILE A 228 -5.52 -6.28 0.51
CA ILE A 228 -4.15 -6.00 0.95
C ILE A 228 -4.00 -4.48 1.15
N TYR A 229 -3.55 -4.07 2.34
CA TYR A 229 -3.24 -2.66 2.58
C TYR A 229 -2.11 -2.20 1.64
N GLN A 230 -0.98 -2.89 1.69
CA GLN A 230 0.19 -2.62 0.86
C GLN A 230 0.93 -3.91 0.56
N ALA A 231 1.23 -4.17 -0.71
CA ALA A 231 2.20 -5.16 -1.08
C ALA A 231 3.60 -4.60 -0.81
N SER A 232 4.50 -5.43 -0.28
CA SER A 232 5.86 -5.03 0.09
C SER A 232 6.90 -5.99 -0.48
N GLY A 233 8.16 -5.59 -0.47
CA GLY A 233 9.22 -6.38 -1.10
C GLY A 233 8.90 -6.63 -2.58
N THR A 234 9.00 -7.87 -3.01
CA THR A 234 8.65 -8.31 -4.37
C THR A 234 7.17 -8.66 -4.55
N GLY A 235 6.33 -8.34 -3.55
CA GLY A 235 4.88 -8.38 -3.64
C GLY A 235 4.25 -9.69 -3.16
N ALA A 236 2.94 -9.85 -3.46
CA ALA A 236 2.19 -11.07 -3.19
C ALA A 236 2.01 -11.88 -4.48
N VAL A 237 2.15 -13.21 -4.36
CA VAL A 237 2.02 -14.16 -5.47
C VAL A 237 0.90 -15.14 -5.18
N PHE A 238 -0.04 -15.25 -6.10
CA PHE A 238 -1.18 -16.15 -6.04
C PHE A 238 -1.03 -17.21 -7.15
N LEU A 239 -0.91 -18.46 -6.76
CA LEU A 239 -0.71 -19.62 -7.62
C LEU A 239 -1.92 -20.54 -7.50
N ASN A 240 -2.65 -20.77 -8.59
CA ASN A 240 -3.85 -21.60 -8.65
C ASN A 240 -4.91 -21.25 -7.58
N CYS A 241 -5.17 -19.95 -7.41
CA CYS A 241 -6.09 -19.45 -6.39
C CYS A 241 -7.48 -19.15 -6.97
N THR A 242 -8.50 -19.20 -6.11
CA THR A 242 -9.87 -18.82 -6.47
C THR A 242 -10.34 -17.64 -5.63
N PHE A 243 -10.86 -16.61 -6.28
CA PHE A 243 -11.38 -15.40 -5.64
C PHE A 243 -12.89 -15.32 -5.80
N HIS A 244 -13.63 -15.48 -4.70
CA HIS A 244 -15.08 -15.37 -4.64
C HIS A 244 -15.48 -13.96 -4.23
N CYS A 245 -15.91 -13.13 -5.17
CA CYS A 245 -16.41 -11.80 -4.87
C CYS A 245 -17.83 -11.87 -4.31
N LYS A 246 -17.98 -11.64 -3.01
CA LYS A 246 -19.25 -11.71 -2.25
C LYS A 246 -19.98 -10.37 -2.18
N TYR A 247 -19.95 -9.59 -3.27
CA TYR A 247 -20.60 -8.30 -3.34
C TYR A 247 -22.12 -8.37 -3.42
N PRO A 248 -22.83 -7.31 -2.99
CA PRO A 248 -24.27 -7.23 -3.15
C PRO A 248 -24.73 -7.35 -4.61
N GLN A 249 -25.93 -7.89 -4.82
CA GLN A 249 -26.59 -7.96 -6.13
C GLN A 249 -27.46 -6.71 -6.33
N ASP A 250 -26.85 -5.54 -6.43
CA ASP A 250 -27.51 -4.23 -6.52
C ASP A 250 -27.54 -3.66 -7.95
N GLY A 251 -26.95 -4.39 -8.92
CA GLY A 251 -26.84 -3.96 -10.31
C GLY A 251 -25.68 -3.00 -10.58
N GLU A 252 -24.95 -2.58 -9.56
CA GLU A 252 -23.77 -1.73 -9.65
C GLU A 252 -22.55 -2.55 -10.12
N THR A 253 -21.56 -1.86 -10.67
CA THR A 253 -20.24 -2.46 -10.96
C THR A 253 -19.31 -2.18 -9.79
N HIS A 254 -18.93 -3.21 -9.06
CA HIS A 254 -18.04 -3.12 -7.91
C HIS A 254 -16.57 -3.17 -8.34
N ALA A 255 -15.75 -2.31 -7.75
CA ALA A 255 -14.30 -2.31 -7.98
C ALA A 255 -13.62 -3.26 -7.00
N GLN A 256 -12.98 -4.31 -7.51
CA GLN A 256 -12.12 -5.20 -6.74
C GLN A 256 -10.67 -4.83 -6.97
N TYR A 257 -10.08 -4.05 -6.08
CA TYR A 257 -8.65 -3.83 -6.02
C TYR A 257 -7.96 -4.97 -5.27
N PHE A 258 -6.71 -5.29 -5.62
CA PHE A 258 -5.89 -6.17 -4.76
C PHE A 258 -5.24 -5.39 -3.62
N THR A 259 -4.72 -4.20 -3.90
CA THR A 259 -4.06 -3.37 -2.89
C THR A 259 -4.72 -2.00 -2.74
N LYS A 260 -4.66 -1.46 -1.54
CA LYS A 260 -5.02 -0.07 -1.26
C LYS A 260 -3.90 0.88 -1.65
N VAL A 261 -2.68 0.58 -1.20
CA VAL A 261 -1.45 1.28 -1.59
C VAL A 261 -0.66 0.39 -2.55
N GLY A 262 -0.05 0.96 -3.57
CA GLY A 262 0.66 0.24 -4.61
C GLY A 262 1.63 -0.83 -4.12
N GLY A 263 1.96 -1.73 -4.99
CA GLY A 263 2.84 -2.87 -4.77
C GLY A 263 2.56 -3.96 -5.81
N GLN A 264 3.57 -4.73 -6.15
CA GLN A 264 3.47 -5.77 -7.15
C GLN A 264 2.53 -6.89 -6.69
N ILE A 265 1.67 -7.34 -7.59
CA ILE A 265 0.83 -8.53 -7.43
C ILE A 265 1.08 -9.45 -8.63
N THR A 266 1.10 -10.76 -8.39
CA THR A 266 1.25 -11.77 -9.43
C THR A 266 0.13 -12.81 -9.30
N LEU A 267 -0.60 -13.04 -10.39
CA LEU A 267 -1.67 -14.04 -10.48
C LEU A 267 -1.29 -15.11 -11.53
N ILE A 268 -1.19 -16.36 -11.13
CA ILE A 268 -0.91 -17.48 -12.04
C ILE A 268 -2.01 -18.53 -11.90
N ASP A 269 -2.54 -19.02 -13.00
CA ASP A 269 -3.53 -20.11 -13.09
C ASP A 269 -4.75 -19.88 -12.15
N SER A 270 -5.08 -18.64 -11.88
CA SER A 270 -6.09 -18.28 -10.88
C SER A 270 -7.44 -17.96 -11.52
N SER A 271 -8.51 -17.96 -10.73
CA SER A 271 -9.86 -17.72 -11.24
C SER A 271 -10.69 -16.81 -10.33
N PHE A 272 -11.60 -16.07 -10.95
CA PHE A 272 -12.57 -15.24 -10.25
C PHE A 272 -13.96 -15.86 -10.34
N ALA A 273 -14.71 -15.74 -9.27
CA ALA A 273 -16.12 -16.11 -9.19
C ALA A 273 -16.89 -15.02 -8.41
N GLY A 274 -18.17 -14.93 -8.63
CA GLY A 274 -19.04 -13.96 -7.95
C GLY A 274 -20.45 -14.51 -7.76
N LEU A 275 -21.22 -13.84 -6.94
CA LEU A 275 -22.65 -14.12 -6.81
C LEU A 275 -23.34 -13.89 -8.17
N PRO A 276 -24.47 -14.56 -8.45
CA PRO A 276 -25.24 -14.31 -9.67
C PRO A 276 -25.52 -12.82 -9.84
N ASP A 277 -25.46 -12.33 -11.07
CA ASP A 277 -25.75 -10.93 -11.47
C ASP A 277 -24.81 -9.85 -10.88
N THR A 278 -23.80 -10.21 -10.09
CA THR A 278 -22.77 -9.26 -9.63
C THR A 278 -21.83 -8.92 -10.78
N LYS A 279 -21.55 -7.63 -10.95
CA LYS A 279 -20.55 -7.10 -11.88
C LYS A 279 -19.33 -6.61 -11.12
N VAL A 280 -18.15 -6.99 -11.58
CA VAL A 280 -16.89 -6.66 -10.90
C VAL A 280 -15.85 -6.18 -11.91
N ALA A 281 -15.27 -5.03 -11.65
CA ALA A 281 -14.05 -4.58 -12.32
C ALA A 281 -12.85 -4.94 -11.44
N VAL A 282 -11.97 -5.79 -11.94
CA VAL A 282 -10.75 -6.18 -11.22
C VAL A 282 -9.65 -5.18 -11.53
N LEU A 283 -8.98 -4.71 -10.49
CA LEU A 283 -7.95 -3.67 -10.54
C LEU A 283 -6.78 -4.06 -9.62
N TRP A 284 -5.57 -3.62 -9.95
CA TRP A 284 -4.41 -3.94 -9.13
C TRP A 284 -4.34 -3.13 -7.84
N THR A 285 -4.44 -1.81 -7.96
CA THR A 285 -4.33 -0.91 -6.82
C THR A 285 -5.24 0.31 -6.96
N LYS A 286 -5.62 0.87 -5.81
CA LYS A 286 -6.36 2.14 -5.76
C LYS A 286 -5.48 3.35 -6.08
N TYR A 287 -4.17 3.26 -5.82
CA TYR A 287 -3.21 4.35 -6.03
C TYR A 287 -2.03 3.86 -6.86
N PRO A 288 -2.19 3.82 -8.20
CA PRO A 288 -1.14 3.34 -9.10
C PRO A 288 0.02 4.35 -9.20
N SER A 289 1.23 3.84 -9.49
CA SER A 289 2.39 4.64 -9.89
C SER A 289 2.91 4.14 -11.25
N VAL A 290 3.68 4.95 -11.94
CA VAL A 290 4.30 4.56 -13.21
C VAL A 290 5.25 3.37 -13.05
N ALA A 291 5.85 3.22 -11.88
CA ALA A 291 6.76 2.14 -11.53
C ALA A 291 6.04 0.81 -11.32
N LEU A 292 4.74 0.85 -10.96
CA LEU A 292 3.99 -0.36 -10.66
C LEU A 292 3.77 -1.18 -11.91
N LYS A 293 4.13 -2.48 -11.84
CA LYS A 293 3.72 -3.51 -12.79
C LYS A 293 3.23 -4.72 -12.02
N CYS A 294 2.09 -5.25 -12.45
CA CYS A 294 1.50 -6.46 -11.90
C CYS A 294 1.39 -7.52 -13.00
N TYR A 295 1.58 -8.76 -12.64
CA TYR A 295 1.78 -9.84 -13.58
C TYR A 295 0.64 -10.85 -13.53
N GLN A 296 0.21 -11.33 -14.69
CA GLN A 296 -0.77 -12.41 -14.74
C GLN A 296 -0.44 -13.43 -15.84
N ALA A 297 -0.86 -14.68 -15.59
CA ALA A 297 -0.85 -15.75 -16.60
C ALA A 297 -2.02 -16.71 -16.33
N ASN A 298 -2.74 -17.11 -17.39
CA ASN A 298 -3.83 -18.09 -17.33
C ASN A 298 -4.92 -17.76 -16.28
N VAL A 299 -5.26 -16.49 -16.11
CA VAL A 299 -6.31 -16.05 -15.17
C VAL A 299 -7.67 -16.12 -15.85
N THR A 300 -8.65 -16.69 -15.16
CA THR A 300 -10.02 -16.83 -15.68
C THR A 300 -10.95 -15.80 -15.06
N TYR A 301 -11.57 -14.98 -15.92
CA TYR A 301 -12.57 -13.99 -15.55
C TYR A 301 -13.92 -14.39 -16.20
N PRO A 302 -15.00 -14.60 -15.42
CA PRO A 302 -16.31 -14.92 -15.98
C PRO A 302 -16.83 -13.82 -16.93
N GLU A 303 -17.02 -14.18 -18.19
CA GLU A 303 -17.44 -13.25 -19.25
C GLU A 303 -18.77 -12.55 -18.93
N GLY A 304 -18.87 -11.28 -19.30
CA GLY A 304 -20.07 -10.44 -19.11
C GLY A 304 -20.32 -9.98 -17.67
N ARG A 305 -19.54 -10.47 -16.69
CA ARG A 305 -19.66 -10.09 -15.29
C ARG A 305 -18.37 -9.51 -14.70
N PHE A 306 -17.24 -9.94 -15.20
CA PHE A 306 -15.94 -9.46 -14.74
C PHE A 306 -15.23 -8.71 -15.83
N THR A 307 -14.75 -7.51 -15.50
CA THR A 307 -13.81 -6.76 -16.34
C THR A 307 -12.41 -7.05 -15.84
N PRO A 308 -11.54 -7.69 -16.65
CA PRO A 308 -10.19 -8.03 -16.23
C PRO A 308 -9.29 -6.79 -16.14
N PRO A 309 -8.16 -6.87 -15.40
CA PRO A 309 -7.24 -5.75 -15.20
C PRO A 309 -6.63 -5.18 -16.47
N GLU A 310 -6.31 -6.00 -17.48
CA GLU A 310 -5.73 -5.54 -18.75
C GLU A 310 -6.62 -4.56 -19.52
N VAL A 311 -7.93 -4.55 -19.23
CA VAL A 311 -8.89 -3.61 -19.81
C VAL A 311 -9.01 -2.35 -18.94
N ALA A 312 -8.93 -2.51 -17.62
CA ALA A 312 -9.20 -1.45 -16.66
C ALA A 312 -7.94 -0.74 -16.13
N ASP A 313 -6.75 -1.36 -16.32
CA ASP A 313 -5.51 -0.92 -15.66
C ASP A 313 -4.29 -1.14 -16.57
N SER A 314 -3.59 -0.06 -16.91
CA SER A 314 -2.39 -0.07 -17.77
C SER A 314 -1.13 -0.68 -17.11
N HIS A 315 -1.23 -1.09 -15.83
CA HIS A 315 -0.11 -1.68 -15.09
C HIS A 315 -0.02 -3.20 -15.26
N THR A 316 -0.91 -3.78 -16.02
CA THR A 316 -0.94 -5.22 -16.30
C THR A 316 0.16 -5.65 -17.26
N VAL A 317 0.85 -6.73 -16.89
CA VAL A 317 1.80 -7.44 -17.73
C VAL A 317 1.38 -8.90 -17.83
N ASP A 318 1.03 -9.32 -19.05
CA ASP A 318 0.75 -10.73 -19.32
C ASP A 318 2.06 -11.52 -19.44
N ILE A 319 2.18 -12.59 -18.67
CA ILE A 319 3.34 -13.50 -18.68
C ILE A 319 3.09 -14.62 -19.69
N ASP A 320 3.99 -14.79 -20.61
CA ASP A 320 4.00 -15.94 -21.52
C ASP A 320 4.98 -17.04 -21.07
N GLU A 321 4.88 -18.22 -21.67
CA GLU A 321 5.73 -19.38 -21.34
C GLU A 321 7.22 -19.16 -21.64
N LYS A 322 7.59 -18.14 -22.42
CA LYS A 322 8.97 -17.81 -22.78
C LYS A 322 9.58 -16.72 -21.88
N MET A 323 8.75 -16.09 -21.06
CA MET A 323 9.15 -14.97 -20.22
C MET A 323 9.32 -15.41 -18.75
N LEU A 324 8.60 -14.75 -17.86
CA LEU A 324 8.71 -14.96 -16.42
C LEU A 324 8.06 -16.23 -15.90
N ALA A 325 7.34 -16.98 -16.71
CA ALA A 325 6.62 -18.18 -16.26
C ALA A 325 7.48 -19.10 -15.39
N GLU A 326 8.73 -19.33 -15.79
CA GLU A 326 9.66 -20.20 -15.08
C GLU A 326 10.01 -19.75 -13.65
N ALA A 327 9.85 -18.47 -13.34
CA ALA A 327 10.02 -17.96 -11.98
C ALA A 327 8.91 -18.47 -11.03
N TYR A 328 7.75 -18.82 -11.59
CA TYR A 328 6.54 -19.17 -10.83
C TYR A 328 6.13 -20.64 -10.99
N TYR A 329 6.42 -21.29 -12.13
CA TYR A 329 6.14 -22.71 -12.34
C TYR A 329 7.07 -23.32 -13.38
N ILE A 330 7.17 -24.64 -13.35
CA ILE A 330 7.78 -25.44 -14.42
C ILE A 330 6.78 -26.50 -14.89
N ARG A 331 6.85 -26.89 -16.15
CA ARG A 331 6.07 -28.00 -16.67
C ARG A 331 6.96 -29.25 -16.83
N LYS A 332 6.55 -30.35 -16.22
CA LYS A 332 7.27 -31.62 -16.28
C LYS A 332 6.26 -32.74 -16.45
N ASP A 333 6.46 -33.56 -17.46
CA ASP A 333 5.64 -34.75 -17.78
C ASP A 333 4.13 -34.44 -17.92
N GLY A 334 3.79 -33.21 -18.35
CA GLY A 334 2.41 -32.73 -18.47
C GLY A 334 1.82 -32.14 -17.19
N GLU A 335 2.53 -32.18 -16.09
CA GLU A 335 2.12 -31.58 -14.80
C GLU A 335 2.74 -30.18 -14.59
N THR A 336 2.04 -29.33 -13.88
CA THR A 336 2.53 -28.03 -13.41
C THR A 336 3.12 -28.20 -12.03
N ILE A 337 4.38 -27.81 -11.85
CA ILE A 337 5.04 -27.75 -10.55
C ILE A 337 5.27 -26.28 -10.24
N TYR A 338 4.57 -25.75 -9.23
CA TYR A 338 4.74 -24.36 -8.82
C TYR A 338 6.09 -24.15 -8.16
N ASN A 339 6.79 -23.11 -8.59
CA ASN A 339 8.18 -22.85 -8.23
C ASN A 339 8.30 -22.04 -6.93
N VAL A 340 7.65 -22.55 -5.86
CA VAL A 340 7.69 -21.93 -4.52
C VAL A 340 9.12 -21.89 -3.99
N TYR A 341 9.96 -22.85 -4.37
CA TYR A 341 11.36 -22.85 -3.97
C TYR A 341 12.14 -21.64 -4.54
N ASN A 342 11.89 -21.22 -5.79
CA ASN A 342 12.47 -19.99 -6.32
C ASN A 342 12.03 -18.75 -5.54
N LEU A 343 10.77 -18.74 -5.07
CA LEU A 343 10.19 -17.61 -4.35
C LEU A 343 10.68 -17.54 -2.90
N LEU A 344 10.69 -18.67 -2.19
CA LEU A 344 10.87 -18.70 -0.73
C LEU A 344 12.17 -19.38 -0.25
N GLY A 345 12.92 -20.06 -1.12
CA GLY A 345 14.12 -20.81 -0.75
C GLY A 345 15.18 -19.96 -0.03
N GLY A 346 15.33 -18.72 -0.44
CA GLY A 346 16.25 -17.80 0.22
C GLY A 346 17.70 -18.23 0.11
N LYS A 347 18.48 -17.91 1.16
CA LYS A 347 19.90 -18.29 1.28
C LYS A 347 20.12 -19.59 2.05
N ASP A 348 19.09 -20.04 2.72
CA ASP A 348 19.09 -21.19 3.64
C ASP A 348 18.29 -22.37 3.10
N ASP A 349 17.94 -22.32 1.81
CA ASP A 349 17.29 -23.41 1.07
C ASP A 349 15.96 -23.87 1.71
N TRP A 350 15.17 -22.93 2.26
CA TRP A 350 13.87 -23.27 2.83
C TRP A 350 12.94 -23.86 1.76
N ASP A 351 12.53 -25.11 1.96
CA ASP A 351 11.76 -25.90 1.00
C ASP A 351 10.48 -26.46 1.64
N PRO A 352 9.46 -25.60 1.88
CA PRO A 352 8.25 -26.03 2.57
C PRO A 352 7.43 -27.06 1.80
N LEU A 353 7.57 -27.13 0.48
CA LEU A 353 6.88 -28.12 -0.36
C LEU A 353 7.69 -29.39 -0.64
N GLY A 354 8.98 -29.45 -0.27
CA GLY A 354 9.85 -30.57 -0.55
C GLY A 354 10.14 -30.80 -2.04
N ASN A 355 9.95 -29.79 -2.89
CA ASN A 355 10.18 -29.90 -4.34
C ASN A 355 11.47 -29.21 -4.84
N GLY A 356 12.26 -28.66 -3.93
CA GLY A 356 13.46 -27.89 -4.23
C GLY A 356 14.51 -28.66 -5.03
N GLU A 357 14.66 -29.97 -4.83
CA GLU A 357 15.58 -30.78 -5.65
C GLU A 357 15.17 -30.80 -7.11
N VAL A 358 13.89 -30.93 -7.40
CA VAL A 358 13.34 -30.94 -8.77
C VAL A 358 13.57 -29.57 -9.42
N ILE A 359 13.34 -28.50 -8.69
CA ILE A 359 13.53 -27.13 -9.16
C ILE A 359 15.02 -26.84 -9.43
N ARG A 360 15.92 -27.21 -8.50
CA ARG A 360 17.38 -27.08 -8.67
C ARG A 360 17.88 -27.88 -9.86
N PHE A 361 17.43 -29.14 -10.01
CA PHE A 361 17.80 -29.98 -11.15
C PHE A 361 17.35 -29.37 -12.48
N ALA A 362 16.21 -28.71 -12.52
CA ALA A 362 15.71 -27.99 -13.69
C ALA A 362 16.46 -26.66 -13.95
N GLY A 363 17.31 -26.20 -13.02
CA GLY A 363 18.02 -24.93 -13.12
C GLY A 363 17.12 -23.70 -13.01
N LYS A 364 16.00 -23.85 -12.28
CA LYS A 364 14.96 -22.80 -12.16
C LYS A 364 14.94 -22.17 -10.77
N THR A 365 16.13 -21.83 -10.28
CA THR A 365 16.34 -21.13 -9.00
C THR A 365 16.91 -19.75 -9.22
N ASP A 366 16.76 -18.86 -8.25
CA ASP A 366 17.32 -17.50 -8.28
C ASP A 366 16.84 -16.64 -9.46
N ILE A 367 15.66 -16.96 -10.00
CA ILE A 367 15.05 -16.22 -11.08
C ILE A 367 14.41 -14.95 -10.50
N PRO A 368 14.76 -13.76 -11.01
CA PRO A 368 14.17 -12.51 -10.49
C PRO A 368 12.68 -12.44 -10.81
N THR A 369 11.94 -11.76 -9.92
CA THR A 369 10.49 -11.53 -10.03
C THR A 369 10.11 -10.07 -10.03
N GLN A 370 11.08 -9.18 -9.83
CA GLN A 370 10.85 -7.73 -9.82
C GLN A 370 11.99 -6.97 -10.48
N LEU A 371 11.64 -5.91 -11.21
CA LEU A 371 12.56 -4.90 -11.71
C LEU A 371 12.25 -3.56 -11.04
N LEU A 372 13.25 -2.90 -10.49
CA LEU A 372 13.15 -1.58 -9.88
C LEU A 372 14.14 -0.62 -10.53
N LEU A 373 13.77 0.64 -10.62
CA LEU A 373 14.69 1.77 -10.83
C LEU A 373 15.04 2.39 -9.47
N GLU A 374 16.15 3.10 -9.41
CA GLU A 374 16.61 3.77 -8.18
C GLU A 374 15.69 4.91 -7.72
N SER A 375 14.81 5.42 -8.62
CA SER A 375 13.78 6.41 -8.32
C SER A 375 12.58 6.24 -9.27
N GLU A 376 11.40 6.67 -8.84
CA GLU A 376 10.20 6.77 -9.68
C GLU A 376 10.11 8.10 -10.44
N ALA A 377 11.00 9.05 -10.15
CA ALA A 377 11.11 10.31 -10.86
C ALA A 377 12.57 10.77 -10.98
N PHE A 378 12.90 11.31 -12.13
CA PHE A 378 14.20 11.87 -12.47
C PHE A 378 14.03 13.27 -13.04
N GLU A 379 15.02 14.12 -12.83
CA GLU A 379 15.00 15.51 -13.25
C GLU A 379 16.13 15.78 -14.27
N LEU A 380 15.81 16.38 -15.39
CA LEU A 380 16.75 16.87 -16.40
C LEU A 380 16.55 18.36 -16.60
N GLU A 381 17.63 19.09 -16.80
CA GLU A 381 17.60 20.52 -17.10
C GLU A 381 18.06 20.79 -18.55
N ALA A 382 17.28 21.54 -19.32
CA ALA A 382 17.67 21.94 -20.67
C ALA A 382 18.95 22.75 -20.65
N GLY A 383 19.88 22.43 -21.57
CA GLY A 383 21.19 23.09 -21.63
C GLY A 383 22.38 22.16 -21.39
N GLY A 384 22.16 20.84 -21.36
CA GLY A 384 23.24 19.86 -21.38
C GLY A 384 23.33 18.96 -20.13
N SER A 385 22.28 18.91 -19.32
CA SER A 385 22.27 17.96 -18.21
C SER A 385 22.13 16.52 -18.72
N SER A 386 22.76 15.60 -18.03
CA SER A 386 22.61 14.16 -18.22
C SER A 386 22.49 13.47 -16.89
N ILE A 387 21.75 12.36 -16.87
CA ILE A 387 21.57 11.56 -15.67
C ILE A 387 21.84 10.09 -15.95
N ASN A 388 22.60 9.44 -15.07
CA ASN A 388 22.81 8.00 -15.14
C ASN A 388 21.73 7.28 -14.31
N ILE A 389 20.99 6.40 -14.96
CA ILE A 389 19.89 5.64 -14.33
C ILE A 389 20.30 4.19 -14.22
N LYS A 390 20.04 3.60 -13.06
CA LYS A 390 20.31 2.19 -12.76
C LYS A 390 19.03 1.45 -12.43
N GLY A 391 18.92 0.27 -13.00
CA GLY A 391 17.89 -0.70 -12.68
C GLY A 391 18.47 -1.88 -11.90
N LYS A 392 17.62 -2.52 -11.08
CA LYS A 392 17.94 -3.69 -10.28
C LYS A 392 16.86 -4.74 -10.45
N CYS A 393 17.29 -5.97 -10.75
CA CYS A 393 16.41 -7.13 -10.73
C CYS A 393 16.52 -7.83 -9.38
N LEU A 394 15.37 -8.13 -8.76
CA LEU A 394 15.28 -8.74 -7.45
C LEU A 394 14.57 -10.09 -7.54
N THR A 395 15.09 -11.09 -6.82
CA THR A 395 14.35 -12.30 -6.49
C THR A 395 13.21 -11.98 -5.52
N PHE A 396 12.28 -12.89 -5.32
CA PHE A 396 11.14 -12.70 -4.41
C PHE A 396 11.58 -12.39 -2.96
N ASP A 397 12.69 -12.97 -2.51
CA ASP A 397 13.31 -12.70 -1.21
C ASP A 397 14.23 -11.46 -1.19
N GLY A 398 14.23 -10.65 -2.26
CA GLY A 398 14.90 -9.36 -2.34
C GLY A 398 16.40 -9.41 -2.68
N ARG A 399 16.95 -10.57 -3.08
CA ARG A 399 18.35 -10.67 -3.52
C ARG A 399 18.51 -10.09 -4.92
N GLU A 400 19.52 -9.24 -5.10
CA GLU A 400 19.83 -8.64 -6.40
C GLU A 400 20.44 -9.68 -7.36
N ARG A 401 19.97 -9.65 -8.60
CA ARG A 401 20.47 -10.46 -9.72
C ARG A 401 20.83 -9.57 -10.89
N LYS A 402 21.88 -9.95 -11.60
CA LYS A 402 22.28 -9.27 -12.84
C LYS A 402 21.30 -9.63 -13.95
N CYS A 403 20.75 -8.62 -14.60
CA CYS A 403 19.88 -8.75 -15.75
C CYS A 403 20.28 -7.73 -16.81
N GLU A 404 20.04 -8.08 -18.06
CA GLU A 404 20.10 -7.11 -19.14
C GLU A 404 18.81 -6.31 -19.17
N ILE A 405 18.93 -4.97 -19.03
CA ILE A 405 17.80 -4.06 -18.98
C ILE A 405 17.80 -3.20 -20.24
N HIS A 406 16.66 -3.15 -20.92
CA HIS A 406 16.39 -2.29 -22.05
C HIS A 406 15.57 -1.09 -21.58
N PHE A 407 16.03 0.11 -21.93
CA PHE A 407 15.38 1.36 -21.57
C PHE A 407 14.75 2.01 -22.79
N LYS A 408 13.57 2.59 -22.64
CA LYS A 408 12.84 3.31 -23.68
C LYS A 408 12.19 4.55 -23.06
N ILE A 409 12.13 5.64 -23.82
CA ILE A 409 11.37 6.84 -23.44
C ILE A 409 10.09 6.89 -24.27
N GLU A 410 8.99 7.26 -23.62
CA GLU A 410 7.67 7.40 -24.21
C GLU A 410 7.04 8.76 -23.81
N GLY A 411 6.30 9.37 -24.71
CA GLY A 411 5.65 10.67 -24.52
C GLY A 411 5.95 11.65 -25.65
N ASP A 412 5.29 12.79 -25.66
CA ASP A 412 5.34 13.78 -26.77
C ASP A 412 6.73 14.39 -26.97
N SER A 413 7.54 14.47 -25.92
CA SER A 413 8.91 15.01 -25.95
C SER A 413 10.00 13.92 -25.94
N ALA A 414 9.65 12.65 -26.20
CA ALA A 414 10.59 11.54 -26.17
C ALA A 414 11.78 11.72 -27.11
N ASP A 415 11.55 12.31 -28.29
CA ASP A 415 12.59 12.56 -29.30
C ASP A 415 13.66 13.56 -28.85
N SER A 416 13.39 14.37 -27.84
CA SER A 416 14.33 15.32 -27.26
C SER A 416 15.36 14.68 -26.33
N ILE A 417 15.18 13.41 -25.95
CA ILE A 417 16.10 12.67 -25.07
C ILE A 417 16.86 11.62 -25.88
N GLU A 418 18.15 11.52 -25.63
CA GLU A 418 19.00 10.42 -26.08
C GLU A 418 19.24 9.45 -24.94
N ILE A 419 19.08 8.15 -25.24
CA ILE A 419 19.43 7.07 -24.32
C ILE A 419 20.72 6.44 -24.80
N GLN A 420 21.75 6.46 -23.95
CA GLN A 420 23.01 5.77 -24.19
C GLN A 420 23.16 4.63 -23.18
N ARG A 421 23.36 3.41 -23.65
CA ARG A 421 23.64 2.26 -22.78
C ARG A 421 25.02 2.43 -22.14
N VAL A 422 25.09 2.34 -20.83
CA VAL A 422 26.34 2.40 -20.05
C VAL A 422 26.81 1.03 -19.62
N SER A 423 25.85 0.16 -19.17
CA SER A 423 26.12 -1.24 -18.80
C SER A 423 24.87 -2.11 -19.04
N GLU A 424 24.91 -3.38 -18.66
CA GLU A 424 23.75 -4.27 -18.76
C GLU A 424 22.52 -3.77 -17.98
N GLY A 425 22.74 -3.11 -16.83
CA GLY A 425 21.67 -2.60 -15.95
C GLY A 425 21.58 -1.10 -15.86
N SER A 426 22.25 -0.31 -16.74
CA SER A 426 22.21 1.15 -16.63
C SER A 426 22.28 1.86 -17.97
N CYS A 427 21.66 3.05 -18.02
CA CYS A 427 21.70 3.95 -19.15
C CYS A 427 22.01 5.40 -18.71
N LEU A 428 22.54 6.17 -19.65
CA LEU A 428 22.66 7.62 -19.53
C LEU A 428 21.54 8.25 -20.34
N LEU A 429 20.73 9.09 -19.71
CA LEU A 429 19.79 9.97 -20.39
C LEU A 429 20.44 11.32 -20.62
N GLN A 430 20.38 11.83 -21.85
CA GLN A 430 20.91 13.12 -22.23
C GLN A 430 19.90 13.88 -23.09
N LEU A 431 19.67 15.15 -22.78
CA LEU A 431 18.86 16.01 -23.62
C LEU A 431 19.63 16.40 -24.90
N LYS A 432 18.98 16.17 -26.05
CA LYS A 432 19.48 16.60 -27.37
C LYS A 432 19.21 18.08 -27.64
N ASP A 433 18.06 18.59 -27.18
CA ASP A 433 17.60 19.95 -27.41
C ASP A 433 17.84 20.83 -26.17
N SER A 434 18.52 21.92 -26.37
CA SER A 434 18.78 22.93 -25.34
C SER A 434 17.69 24.02 -25.29
N ASN A 435 16.72 24.00 -26.20
CA ASN A 435 15.75 25.09 -26.39
C ASN A 435 14.37 24.78 -25.82
N ILE A 436 14.26 23.79 -24.92
CA ILE A 436 13.03 23.54 -24.19
C ILE A 436 12.71 24.75 -23.34
N ASP A 437 11.57 25.37 -23.58
CA ASP A 437 11.14 26.65 -22.99
C ASP A 437 10.01 26.49 -21.96
N HIS A 438 9.49 25.27 -21.78
CA HIS A 438 8.46 24.94 -20.79
C HIS A 438 8.77 23.61 -20.11
N GLU A 439 8.20 23.42 -18.92
CA GLU A 439 8.31 22.14 -18.20
C GLU A 439 7.53 21.06 -18.96
N THR A 440 8.14 19.91 -19.15
CA THR A 440 7.52 18.76 -19.79
C THR A 440 7.91 17.47 -19.06
N GLU A 441 7.10 16.45 -19.19
CA GLU A 441 7.30 15.15 -18.56
C GLU A 441 7.18 14.03 -19.59
N VAL A 442 8.08 13.06 -19.50
CA VAL A 442 8.06 11.85 -20.30
C VAL A 442 8.18 10.63 -19.39
N VAL A 443 7.82 9.46 -19.88
CA VAL A 443 7.93 8.20 -19.15
C VAL A 443 9.14 7.41 -19.64
N LEU A 444 10.05 7.10 -18.72
CA LEU A 444 11.09 6.12 -18.93
C LEU A 444 10.51 4.74 -18.59
N THR A 445 10.53 3.83 -19.54
CA THR A 445 10.21 2.41 -19.33
C THR A 445 11.49 1.59 -19.34
N ALA A 446 11.55 0.61 -18.45
CA ALA A 446 12.65 -0.34 -18.35
C ALA A 446 12.08 -1.76 -18.40
N GLN A 447 12.71 -2.63 -19.18
CA GLN A 447 12.28 -4.00 -19.37
C GLN A 447 13.47 -4.95 -19.46
N THR A 448 13.38 -6.13 -18.82
CA THR A 448 14.34 -7.21 -19.03
C THR A 448 13.94 -8.09 -20.20
N LYS A 449 14.88 -8.90 -20.68
CA LYS A 449 14.62 -9.89 -21.73
C LYS A 449 13.56 -10.92 -21.31
N GLU A 450 13.50 -11.22 -20.03
CA GLU A 450 12.56 -12.17 -19.42
C GLU A 450 11.16 -11.55 -19.18
N GLY A 451 10.97 -10.25 -19.46
CA GLY A 451 9.69 -9.58 -19.42
C GLY A 451 9.38 -8.82 -18.12
N LEU A 452 10.31 -8.73 -17.17
CA LEU A 452 10.15 -7.83 -16.03
C LEU A 452 10.11 -6.37 -16.51
N GLN A 453 9.21 -5.58 -15.98
CA GLN A 453 8.98 -4.20 -16.39
C GLN A 453 8.87 -3.26 -15.19
N THR A 454 9.24 -2.01 -15.41
CA THR A 454 9.00 -0.89 -14.49
C THR A 454 9.06 0.43 -15.26
N GLY A 455 8.75 1.54 -14.61
CA GLY A 455 8.82 2.86 -15.22
C GLY A 455 9.21 3.93 -14.23
N ALA A 456 9.52 5.11 -14.75
CA ALA A 456 9.75 6.32 -13.98
C ALA A 456 9.35 7.55 -14.79
N TYR A 457 8.97 8.61 -14.12
CA TYR A 457 8.82 9.91 -14.77
C TYR A 457 10.18 10.56 -14.97
N VAL A 458 10.36 11.21 -16.11
CA VAL A 458 11.50 12.09 -16.37
C VAL A 458 10.96 13.48 -16.63
N ARG A 459 11.14 14.37 -15.67
CA ARG A 459 10.76 15.78 -15.78
C ARG A 459 11.90 16.57 -16.39
N ILE A 460 11.57 17.35 -17.40
CA ILE A 460 12.50 18.18 -18.11
C ILE A 460 12.16 19.63 -17.78
N HIS A 461 13.07 20.27 -17.07
CA HIS A 461 12.95 21.68 -16.76
C HIS A 461 13.53 22.53 -17.87
N PRO A 462 12.90 23.66 -18.22
CA PRO A 462 13.44 24.59 -19.19
C PRO A 462 14.79 25.12 -18.73
N ARG A 463 15.65 25.50 -19.70
CA ARG A 463 16.93 26.09 -19.39
C ARG A 463 16.74 27.34 -18.54
N LYS A 464 17.40 27.38 -17.40
CA LYS A 464 17.42 28.56 -16.55
C LYS A 464 18.09 29.71 -17.28
N VAL A 465 17.46 30.87 -17.27
CA VAL A 465 18.00 32.13 -17.78
C VAL A 465 18.36 33.04 -16.60
N ALA A 466 19.19 34.04 -16.89
CA ALA A 466 19.56 35.00 -15.87
C ALA A 466 18.30 35.68 -15.27
N ALA A 467 18.37 36.01 -13.98
CA ALA A 467 17.29 36.72 -13.32
C ALA A 467 16.96 38.03 -14.05
N PRO A 468 15.70 38.29 -14.39
CA PRO A 468 15.31 39.48 -15.12
C PRO A 468 15.47 40.73 -14.25
N ARG A 469 15.70 41.88 -14.93
CA ARG A 469 15.71 43.18 -14.29
C ARG A 469 14.64 44.06 -14.90
N LEU A 470 14.04 44.92 -14.11
CA LEU A 470 13.09 45.90 -14.63
C LEU A 470 13.82 46.93 -15.50
N THR A 471 13.26 47.28 -16.68
CA THR A 471 13.78 48.26 -17.61
C THR A 471 13.19 49.64 -17.36
N GLY A 472 13.35 50.17 -16.22
CA GLY A 472 12.78 51.46 -15.82
C GLY A 472 12.14 51.40 -14.45
N ASN A 473 11.55 52.49 -14.04
CA ASN A 473 10.86 52.54 -12.77
C ASN A 473 9.43 51.99 -12.94
N PRO A 474 8.99 51.04 -12.13
CA PRO A 474 7.59 50.61 -12.10
C PRO A 474 6.68 51.79 -11.68
N VAL A 475 5.49 51.85 -12.26
CA VAL A 475 4.55 52.95 -12.03
C VAL A 475 3.20 52.37 -11.58
N ILE A 476 2.61 53.00 -10.57
CA ILE A 476 1.24 52.73 -10.14
C ILE A 476 0.35 53.90 -10.55
N CYS A 477 -0.72 53.59 -11.29
CA CYS A 477 -1.72 54.56 -11.73
C CYS A 477 -3.10 54.20 -11.17
N LEU A 478 -3.90 55.21 -10.80
CA LEU A 478 -5.30 55.03 -10.43
C LEU A 478 -6.14 54.98 -11.71
N GLU A 479 -6.89 53.91 -11.90
CA GLU A 479 -7.86 53.71 -12.97
C GLU A 479 -9.24 53.34 -12.35
N GLY A 480 -10.11 54.35 -12.33
CA GLY A 480 -11.39 54.16 -11.64
C GLY A 480 -11.23 53.98 -10.12
N LYS A 481 -11.57 52.78 -9.62
CA LYS A 481 -11.44 52.37 -8.23
C LYS A 481 -10.35 51.29 -8.00
N MET A 482 -9.44 51.19 -8.93
CA MET A 482 -8.35 50.22 -8.92
C MET A 482 -7.02 50.88 -9.15
N LEU A 483 -5.97 50.38 -8.53
CA LEU A 483 -4.60 50.71 -8.85
C LEU A 483 -4.03 49.71 -9.85
N ARG A 484 -3.46 50.20 -10.95
CA ARG A 484 -2.78 49.37 -11.93
C ARG A 484 -1.28 49.60 -11.85
N LEU A 485 -0.55 48.49 -11.67
CA LEU A 485 0.91 48.46 -11.71
C LEU A 485 1.39 48.17 -13.13
N SER A 486 2.31 48.99 -13.61
CA SER A 486 2.98 48.80 -14.90
C SER A 486 4.48 48.74 -14.71
N TYR A 487 5.12 47.76 -15.34
CA TYR A 487 6.59 47.62 -15.41
C TYR A 487 6.97 46.76 -16.64
N ASP A 488 8.21 46.87 -17.07
CA ASP A 488 8.77 46.11 -18.19
C ASP A 488 10.08 45.42 -17.77
N PHE A 489 10.38 44.29 -18.42
CA PHE A 489 11.62 43.53 -18.22
C PHE A 489 12.66 43.77 -19.29
N THR A 490 13.91 43.41 -18.98
CA THR A 490 15.01 43.36 -19.95
C THR A 490 14.81 42.29 -21.02
N GLU A 491 14.04 41.25 -20.75
CA GLU A 491 13.72 40.15 -21.67
C GLU A 491 12.21 39.92 -21.68
N ALA A 492 11.61 39.87 -22.86
CA ALA A 492 10.15 39.85 -23.06
C ALA A 492 9.55 38.44 -22.96
N GLU A 493 9.93 37.65 -21.96
CA GLU A 493 9.34 36.34 -21.76
C GLU A 493 8.32 36.33 -20.63
N ASN A 494 7.54 35.26 -20.53
CA ASN A 494 6.41 35.09 -19.59
C ASN A 494 6.70 35.65 -18.20
N ASP A 495 6.00 36.70 -17.85
CA ASP A 495 6.10 37.38 -16.56
C ASP A 495 5.48 36.47 -15.47
N CYS A 496 6.34 35.96 -14.59
CA CYS A 496 5.99 35.15 -13.43
C CYS A 496 6.39 35.85 -12.11
N SER A 497 6.49 37.18 -12.12
CA SER A 497 6.92 37.97 -10.97
C SER A 497 5.99 37.83 -9.79
N ASP A 498 6.57 37.78 -8.60
CA ASP A 498 5.79 37.94 -7.37
C ASP A 498 5.53 39.41 -7.12
N ILE A 499 4.29 39.77 -6.89
CA ILE A 499 3.86 41.09 -6.51
C ILE A 499 3.22 41.04 -5.14
N ILE A 500 3.71 41.87 -4.23
CA ILE A 500 3.15 42.08 -2.91
C ILE A 500 2.63 43.49 -2.82
N TRP A 501 1.32 43.60 -2.64
CA TRP A 501 0.70 44.90 -2.36
C TRP A 501 0.61 45.10 -0.85
N TYR A 502 0.92 46.31 -0.40
CA TYR A 502 0.78 46.69 0.98
C TYR A 502 0.44 48.15 1.13
N ARG A 503 -0.09 48.51 2.28
CA ARG A 503 -0.43 49.89 2.64
C ARG A 503 0.35 50.35 3.86
N SER A 504 0.64 51.66 3.92
CA SER A 504 1.26 52.29 5.07
C SER A 504 0.70 53.73 5.21
N ARG A 505 0.54 54.18 6.45
CA ARG A 505 0.19 55.59 6.70
C ARG A 505 1.33 56.52 6.41
N ASN A 506 2.54 55.99 6.29
CA ASN A 506 3.73 56.78 6.06
C ASN A 506 4.34 56.39 4.72
N ILE A 507 4.61 57.36 3.88
CA ILE A 507 5.26 57.19 2.60
C ILE A 507 6.68 56.55 2.73
N ARG A 508 7.26 56.53 3.93
CA ARG A 508 8.52 55.86 4.27
C ARG A 508 8.35 54.40 4.72
N GLU A 509 7.14 53.87 4.61
CA GLU A 509 6.81 52.47 4.92
C GLU A 509 7.13 52.01 6.35
N VAL A 510 6.91 52.84 7.33
CA VAL A 510 7.24 52.55 8.73
C VAL A 510 6.27 51.53 9.33
N ASP A 511 5.00 51.45 8.86
CA ASP A 511 3.92 50.63 9.35
C ASP A 511 3.25 49.81 8.21
N LYS A 512 4.00 48.90 7.61
CA LYS A 512 3.53 48.08 6.48
C LYS A 512 2.42 47.09 6.86
N ILE A 513 1.35 47.10 6.12
CA ILE A 513 0.29 46.12 6.19
C ILE A 513 0.15 45.47 4.80
N VAL A 514 0.45 44.17 4.69
CA VAL A 514 0.24 43.42 3.45
C VAL A 514 -1.26 43.31 3.16
N THR A 515 -1.67 43.66 1.96
CA THR A 515 -3.06 43.69 1.52
C THR A 515 -3.38 42.67 0.44
N ALA A 516 -2.43 42.34 -0.41
CA ALA A 516 -2.57 41.28 -1.42
C ALA A 516 -1.20 40.71 -1.81
N ILE A 517 -1.18 39.45 -2.25
CA ILE A 517 0.00 38.74 -2.75
C ILE A 517 -0.42 38.01 -4.00
N SER A 518 0.38 38.10 -5.07
CA SER A 518 0.19 37.32 -6.30
C SER A 518 0.14 35.82 -6.02
N GLN A 519 -0.66 35.12 -6.78
CA GLN A 519 -0.55 33.66 -6.84
C GLN A 519 0.76 33.27 -7.58
N PRO A 520 1.32 32.09 -7.31
CA PRO A 520 2.51 31.61 -8.02
C PRO A 520 2.34 31.71 -9.54
N ASP A 521 3.34 32.29 -10.22
CA ASP A 521 3.39 32.46 -11.68
C ASP A 521 2.26 33.31 -12.30
N GLN A 522 1.48 34.01 -11.47
CA GLN A 522 0.39 34.89 -11.90
C GLN A 522 0.54 36.26 -11.23
N PRO A 523 1.32 37.17 -11.82
CA PRO A 523 1.56 38.49 -11.22
C PRO A 523 0.26 39.31 -11.13
N GLU A 524 -0.16 39.64 -9.91
CA GLU A 524 -1.35 40.46 -9.67
C GLU A 524 -1.04 41.94 -9.86
N LYS A 525 -1.17 42.41 -11.08
CA LYS A 525 -0.87 43.81 -11.46
C LYS A 525 -1.97 44.80 -11.16
N VAL A 526 -3.11 44.34 -10.67
CA VAL A 526 -4.27 45.20 -10.38
C VAL A 526 -4.65 45.04 -8.91
N TYR A 527 -4.78 46.12 -8.21
CA TYR A 527 -5.22 46.16 -6.82
C TYR A 527 -6.53 46.92 -6.70
N ALA A 528 -7.58 46.23 -6.27
CA ALA A 528 -8.86 46.84 -6.02
C ALA A 528 -8.86 47.59 -4.67
N LEU A 529 -9.10 48.90 -4.72
CA LEU A 529 -9.15 49.71 -3.52
C LEU A 529 -10.39 49.44 -2.67
N THR A 530 -10.19 49.40 -1.37
CA THR A 530 -11.23 49.15 -0.37
C THR A 530 -11.34 50.34 0.58
N GLY A 531 -12.43 50.41 1.34
CA GLY A 531 -12.62 51.45 2.38
C GLY A 531 -11.51 51.44 3.44
N ASP A 532 -10.86 50.32 3.65
CA ASP A 532 -9.74 50.15 4.58
C ASP A 532 -8.46 50.84 4.11
N ASP A 533 -8.36 51.19 2.83
CA ASP A 533 -7.21 51.86 2.27
C ASP A 533 -7.26 53.38 2.39
N VAL A 534 -8.40 53.93 2.79
CA VAL A 534 -8.59 55.38 2.94
C VAL A 534 -7.60 55.95 3.96
N GLY A 535 -6.85 56.95 3.55
CA GLY A 535 -5.82 57.59 4.36
C GLY A 535 -4.45 56.90 4.34
N TYR A 536 -4.32 55.81 3.56
CA TYR A 536 -3.05 55.09 3.37
C TYR A 536 -2.42 55.37 2.00
N TYR A 537 -1.10 55.27 1.94
CA TYR A 537 -0.33 55.13 0.70
C TYR A 537 -0.28 53.67 0.35
N ILE A 538 -0.46 53.34 -0.94
CA ILE A 538 -0.38 51.95 -1.46
C ILE A 538 0.94 51.74 -2.18
N PHE A 539 1.58 50.63 -1.88
CA PHE A 539 2.86 50.21 -2.38
C PHE A 539 2.73 48.88 -3.09
N ALA A 540 3.60 48.66 -4.08
CA ALA A 540 3.82 47.34 -4.66
C ALA A 540 5.30 47.00 -4.59
N GLN A 541 5.62 45.82 -4.12
CA GLN A 541 6.94 45.22 -4.20
C GLN A 541 6.91 44.16 -5.28
N ILE A 542 7.78 44.25 -6.26
CA ILE A 542 7.90 43.36 -7.40
C ILE A 542 9.19 42.57 -7.23
N ARG A 543 9.16 41.26 -7.25
CA ARG A 543 10.32 40.39 -7.40
C ARG A 543 10.28 39.83 -8.81
N PRO A 544 11.06 40.38 -9.75
CA PRO A 544 10.98 39.99 -11.14
C PRO A 544 11.39 38.54 -11.31
N ARG A 545 10.60 37.76 -12.07
CA ARG A 545 10.89 36.40 -12.46
C ARG A 545 10.21 36.07 -13.79
N THR A 546 10.82 35.20 -14.57
CA THR A 546 10.20 34.49 -15.69
C THR A 546 9.99 33.03 -15.30
N ASN A 547 9.26 32.28 -16.09
CA ASN A 547 9.07 30.83 -15.88
C ASN A 547 10.40 30.03 -15.91
N ARG A 548 11.51 30.66 -16.37
CA ARG A 548 12.82 30.02 -16.54
C ARG A 548 13.94 30.67 -15.73
N SER A 549 13.67 31.68 -14.92
CA SER A 549 14.71 32.41 -14.17
C SER A 549 14.59 32.22 -12.67
N GLU A 550 15.68 32.47 -11.98
CA GLU A 550 15.64 32.79 -10.56
C GLU A 550 15.00 34.15 -10.34
N TYR A 551 14.67 34.48 -9.10
CA TYR A 551 14.15 35.78 -8.73
C TYR A 551 15.22 36.88 -8.93
N GLY A 552 14.82 37.94 -9.57
CA GLY A 552 15.63 39.16 -9.64
C GLY A 552 15.55 39.97 -8.35
N GLU A 553 16.28 41.10 -8.36
CA GLU A 553 16.29 42.03 -7.23
C GLU A 553 14.89 42.64 -7.04
N ALA A 554 14.43 42.68 -5.81
CA ALA A 554 13.13 43.23 -5.48
C ALA A 554 13.11 44.76 -5.69
N VAL A 555 12.12 45.24 -6.41
CA VAL A 555 11.91 46.64 -6.67
C VAL A 555 10.60 47.10 -6.08
N GLN A 556 10.59 48.27 -5.45
CA GLN A 556 9.38 48.85 -4.87
C GLN A 556 8.95 50.08 -5.63
N CYS A 557 7.63 50.29 -5.71
CA CYS A 557 7.02 51.53 -6.12
C CYS A 557 5.79 51.84 -5.27
N PHE A 558 5.30 53.04 -5.36
CA PHE A 558 4.11 53.45 -4.59
C PHE A 558 3.26 54.44 -5.38
N TYR A 559 1.99 54.49 -5.04
CA TYR A 559 1.07 55.50 -5.51
C TYR A 559 1.31 56.79 -4.72
N GLU A 560 1.62 57.92 -5.39
CA GLU A 560 2.13 59.15 -4.76
C GLU A 560 1.14 59.84 -3.84
N LYS A 561 -0.15 59.48 -3.91
CA LYS A 561 -1.20 60.12 -3.09
C LYS A 561 -1.77 59.13 -2.08
N ALA A 562 -2.10 59.60 -0.90
CA ALA A 562 -2.91 58.84 0.02
C ALA A 562 -4.30 58.62 -0.59
N ILE A 563 -4.85 57.45 -0.42
CA ILE A 563 -6.19 57.09 -0.94
C ILE A 563 -7.26 57.94 -0.24
N SER A 564 -8.10 58.56 -1.05
CA SER A 564 -9.23 59.38 -0.56
C SER A 564 -10.53 58.56 -0.55
N PRO A 565 -11.57 58.99 0.19
CA PRO A 565 -12.88 58.37 0.17
C PRO A 565 -13.53 58.32 -1.23
N GLU A 566 -13.12 59.19 -2.13
CA GLU A 566 -13.64 59.26 -3.51
C GLU A 566 -13.01 58.18 -4.41
N ASP A 567 -11.83 57.62 -4.01
CA ASP A 567 -11.10 56.59 -4.75
C ASP A 567 -11.58 55.17 -4.50
N VAL A 568 -12.51 54.98 -3.56
CA VAL A 568 -13.02 53.66 -3.15
C VAL A 568 -14.51 53.49 -3.46
N GLU A 569 -14.98 52.24 -3.64
CA GLU A 569 -16.39 51.92 -3.67
C GLU A 569 -16.94 51.75 -2.26
N THR A 570 -17.86 52.63 -1.87
CA THR A 570 -18.44 52.65 -0.51
C THR A 570 -19.33 51.47 -0.19
N ASP A 571 -19.83 50.75 -1.21
CA ASP A 571 -20.77 49.64 -1.04
C ASP A 571 -20.10 48.25 -0.87
N ARG A 572 -18.79 48.15 -1.06
CA ARG A 572 -18.06 46.88 -0.93
C ARG A 572 -17.56 46.55 0.49
N ILE A 573 -17.69 47.43 1.44
CA ILE A 573 -17.11 47.30 2.78
C ILE A 573 -17.63 46.05 3.53
N TRP A 574 -18.76 45.47 3.14
CA TRP A 574 -19.37 44.36 3.89
C TRP A 574 -19.63 43.08 3.07
N THR A 575 -19.60 43.11 1.74
CA THR A 575 -19.90 41.93 0.92
C THR A 575 -18.69 41.04 0.62
N ASP A 576 -17.49 41.60 0.58
CA ASP A 576 -16.30 40.84 0.22
C ASP A 576 -15.70 40.03 1.37
N PHE A 577 -15.94 40.44 2.65
CA PHE A 577 -15.53 39.63 3.80
C PHE A 577 -16.27 38.29 3.92
N HIS A 578 -17.47 38.18 3.33
CA HIS A 578 -18.25 36.95 3.32
C HIS A 578 -18.04 36.12 2.04
N ASN A 579 -17.41 36.68 1.00
CA ASN A 579 -17.15 36.06 -0.28
C ASN A 579 -15.68 35.81 -0.60
N LEU A 580 -14.76 36.17 0.33
CA LEU A 580 -13.42 35.58 0.27
C LEU A 580 -13.60 34.08 0.37
N PRO A 581 -13.09 33.28 -0.61
CA PRO A 581 -13.03 31.84 -0.40
C PRO A 581 -12.27 31.67 0.91
N LEU A 582 -12.97 31.25 1.94
CA LEU A 582 -12.32 30.68 3.10
C LEU A 582 -11.36 29.66 2.50
N TYR A 583 -10.06 29.89 2.64
CA TYR A 583 -9.07 28.87 2.43
C TYR A 583 -9.48 27.74 3.35
N SER A 584 -10.31 26.83 2.87
CA SER A 584 -10.38 25.51 3.44
C SER A 584 -8.96 25.01 3.30
N HIS A 585 -8.27 24.86 4.42
CA HIS A 585 -7.07 24.06 4.46
C HIS A 585 -7.42 22.76 3.73
N ALA A 586 -6.94 22.63 2.51
CA ALA A 586 -6.89 21.36 1.83
C ALA A 586 -6.00 20.48 2.72
N GLY A 587 -6.62 19.75 3.62
CA GLY A 587 -5.89 18.99 4.62
C GLY A 587 -6.74 18.45 5.76
N ASN A 588 -8.04 18.64 5.77
CA ASN A 588 -8.94 17.92 6.69
C ASN A 588 -10.34 17.78 6.10
N GLU A 589 -10.46 17.19 4.93
CA GLU A 589 -11.63 16.38 4.70
C GLU A 589 -11.45 15.12 5.55
N LYS A 590 -11.88 15.20 6.80
CA LYS A 590 -12.46 14.04 7.46
C LYS A 590 -13.62 13.67 6.57
N GLY A 591 -13.37 12.66 5.71
CA GLY A 591 -14.44 11.95 5.08
C GLY A 591 -15.38 11.55 6.21
N GLU A 592 -16.57 12.11 6.22
CA GLU A 592 -17.68 11.47 6.87
C GLU A 592 -17.74 10.07 6.26
N VAL A 593 -17.26 9.11 7.02
CA VAL A 593 -17.65 7.72 6.84
C VAL A 593 -19.13 7.71 7.12
N GLY A 594 -19.91 7.94 6.08
CA GLY A 594 -21.30 7.59 6.07
C GLY A 594 -21.36 6.09 6.30
N GLY A 595 -21.59 5.73 7.53
CA GLY A 595 -22.03 4.40 7.87
C GLY A 595 -23.42 4.22 7.26
N GLN A 596 -23.51 3.42 6.23
CA GLN A 596 -24.72 2.71 5.89
C GLN A 596 -24.35 1.32 5.38
N ALA A 597 -24.77 0.34 6.20
CA ALA A 597 -24.99 -1.10 6.01
C ALA A 597 -23.79 -1.91 5.50
#